data_d58019d21a5e8bbfa2ad6be8eebc3cfa
#
_entry.id   d58019d21a5e8bbfa2ad6be8eebc3cfa
#
_cell.length_a   1.000
_cell.length_b   1.000
_cell.length_c   1.000
_cell.angle_alpha   90.00
_cell.angle_beta   90.00
_cell.angle_gamma   90.00
#
_symmetry.space_group_name_H-M   'P 1'
#
loop_
_entity.id
_entity.type
_entity.pdbx_description
1 polymer ?
#
loop_
_entity_poly.entity_id
_entity_poly.type
_entity_poly.pdbx_seq_one_letter_code
_entity_poly.pdbx_strand_id
1 'polypeptide(L)'
;MVEERLRKIDGKSLWYFDNIFNYEERERLYSYCLNKKYSLSGSDVQRLETKGDYNLYCNLSPTDVDNMGIEKISNYSHIKHHLDDYTITQARINLSTIQDKNRFHCDTGAEHNLTMLYYPNMEWEKSWGGQTLFTNLTNDTLEWVSFYIPGRIILFDGSIPHSINPPTIHSPTHRFSVVIQYGK
;
A
#
# COMPACT_ATOMS: atom_id res chain seq x y z
N MET A 1 -4.05 2.91 -21.60
CA MET A 1 -2.60 2.60 -21.71
C MET A 1 -2.03 2.62 -20.31
N VAL A 2 -1.25 1.59 -19.92
CA VAL A 2 -0.55 1.57 -18.63
C VAL A 2 0.50 2.67 -18.62
N GLU A 3 0.59 3.40 -17.52
CA GLU A 3 1.59 4.43 -17.29
C GLU A 3 2.53 3.96 -16.18
N GLU A 4 3.77 3.69 -16.54
CA GLU A 4 4.85 3.37 -15.60
C GLU A 4 5.77 4.57 -15.42
N ARG A 5 6.13 4.87 -14.18
CA ARG A 5 7.03 5.97 -13.85
C ARG A 5 8.00 5.58 -12.74
N LEU A 6 9.26 5.97 -12.88
CA LEU A 6 10.34 5.72 -11.92
C LEU A 6 10.70 6.99 -11.17
N ARG A 7 10.95 6.86 -9.87
CA ARG A 7 11.59 7.85 -9.01
C ARG A 7 12.76 7.21 -8.26
N LYS A 8 13.64 8.06 -7.76
CA LYS A 8 14.74 7.66 -6.86
C LYS A 8 14.65 8.47 -5.58
N ILE A 9 14.78 7.79 -4.44
CA ILE A 9 14.87 8.39 -3.10
C ILE A 9 16.13 7.80 -2.46
N ASP A 10 17.12 8.63 -2.20
CA ASP A 10 18.44 8.21 -1.71
C ASP A 10 19.05 7.06 -2.54
N GLY A 11 18.92 7.14 -3.87
CA GLY A 11 19.42 6.12 -4.78
C GLY A 11 18.53 4.88 -4.93
N LYS A 12 17.56 4.67 -4.02
CA LYS A 12 16.62 3.53 -4.04
C LYS A 12 15.47 3.77 -5.02
N SER A 13 15.00 2.69 -5.61
CA SER A 13 13.98 2.76 -6.65
C SER A 13 12.58 2.76 -6.07
N LEU A 14 11.72 3.60 -6.65
CA LEU A 14 10.29 3.62 -6.46
C LEU A 14 9.64 3.74 -7.83
N TRP A 15 8.83 2.76 -8.19
CA TRP A 15 8.00 2.76 -9.41
C TRP A 15 6.54 2.97 -9.01
N TYR A 16 5.79 3.67 -9.84
CA TYR A 16 4.35 3.69 -9.71
C TYR A 16 3.68 3.51 -11.07
N PHE A 17 2.54 2.83 -11.04
CA PHE A 17 1.82 2.38 -12.20
C PHE A 17 0.36 2.81 -12.09
N ASP A 18 -0.10 3.53 -13.10
CA ASP A 18 -1.51 3.90 -13.25
C ASP A 18 -2.14 3.12 -14.41
N ASN A 19 -3.45 2.94 -14.35
CA ASN A 19 -4.23 2.27 -15.39
C ASN A 19 -3.85 0.78 -15.63
N ILE A 20 -3.36 0.09 -14.60
CA ILE A 20 -3.07 -1.36 -14.65
C ILE A 20 -4.36 -2.15 -14.78
N PHE A 21 -5.40 -1.78 -14.02
CA PHE A 21 -6.65 -2.50 -13.90
C PHE A 21 -7.76 -1.80 -14.68
N ASN A 22 -8.59 -2.57 -15.38
CA ASN A 22 -9.86 -2.09 -15.91
C ASN A 22 -10.90 -1.92 -14.78
N TYR A 23 -12.09 -1.44 -15.11
CA TYR A 23 -13.14 -1.18 -14.13
C TYR A 23 -13.57 -2.44 -13.38
N GLU A 24 -13.84 -3.54 -14.10
CA GLU A 24 -14.32 -4.81 -13.54
C GLU A 24 -13.26 -5.46 -12.61
N GLU A 25 -12.00 -5.40 -13.00
CA GLU A 25 -10.87 -5.86 -12.17
C GLU A 25 -10.77 -5.08 -10.87
N ARG A 26 -10.90 -3.75 -10.94
CA ARG A 26 -10.89 -2.87 -9.77
C ARG A 26 -12.09 -3.13 -8.86
N GLU A 27 -13.30 -3.26 -9.42
CA GLU A 27 -14.52 -3.56 -8.67
C GLU A 27 -14.39 -4.90 -7.92
N ARG A 28 -13.86 -5.92 -8.57
CA ARG A 28 -13.59 -7.22 -7.95
C ARG A 28 -12.61 -7.12 -6.78
N LEU A 29 -11.49 -6.40 -6.96
CA LEU A 29 -10.48 -6.20 -5.92
C LEU A 29 -11.03 -5.35 -4.75
N TYR A 30 -11.80 -4.32 -5.04
CA TYR A 30 -12.46 -3.53 -4.01
C TYR A 30 -13.50 -4.32 -3.22
N SER A 31 -14.34 -5.08 -3.91
CA SER A 31 -15.30 -6.00 -3.28
C SER A 31 -14.61 -7.05 -2.41
N TYR A 32 -13.45 -7.54 -2.84
CA TYR A 32 -12.66 -8.45 -2.03
C TYR A 32 -12.24 -7.80 -0.69
N CYS A 33 -11.79 -6.54 -0.72
CA CYS A 33 -11.45 -5.79 0.49
C CYS A 33 -12.67 -5.57 1.40
N LEU A 34 -13.81 -5.20 0.83
CA LEU A 34 -15.05 -4.96 1.60
C LEU A 34 -15.55 -6.21 2.34
N ASN A 35 -15.33 -7.39 1.79
CA ASN A 35 -15.84 -8.66 2.35
C ASN A 35 -14.88 -9.34 3.35
N LYS A 36 -13.75 -8.71 3.69
CA LYS A 36 -12.82 -9.23 4.70
C LYS A 36 -13.18 -8.81 6.12
N LYS A 37 -12.74 -9.62 7.09
CA LYS A 37 -12.82 -9.28 8.51
C LYS A 37 -11.53 -8.59 8.92
N TYR A 38 -11.65 -7.44 9.56
CA TYR A 38 -10.53 -6.64 10.03
C TYR A 38 -10.34 -6.78 11.52
N SER A 39 -9.07 -6.82 11.94
CA SER A 39 -8.65 -6.88 13.33
C SER A 39 -7.82 -5.63 13.67
N LEU A 40 -7.81 -5.25 14.93
CA LEU A 40 -6.88 -4.23 15.43
C LEU A 40 -5.45 -4.80 15.42
N SER A 41 -4.47 -3.97 15.13
CA SER A 41 -3.06 -4.35 15.16
C SER A 41 -2.64 -4.83 16.55
N GLY A 42 -2.11 -6.06 16.62
CA GLY A 42 -1.62 -6.63 17.87
C GLY A 42 -0.31 -6.01 18.37
N SER A 43 0.49 -5.40 17.52
CA SER A 43 1.71 -4.68 17.90
C SER A 43 1.42 -3.41 18.68
N ASP A 44 0.24 -2.83 18.48
CA ASP A 44 -0.17 -1.59 19.13
C ASP A 44 -0.77 -1.86 20.51
N VAL A 45 -1.28 -3.07 20.75
CA VAL A 45 -1.79 -3.50 22.06
C VAL A 45 -0.65 -3.59 23.10
N GLN A 46 0.56 -3.93 22.71
CA GLN A 46 1.74 -3.95 23.59
C GLN A 46 2.32 -2.55 23.87
N ARG A 47 1.95 -1.55 23.09
CA ARG A 47 2.33 -0.15 23.27
C ARG A 47 1.16 0.71 23.76
N LEU A 48 0.39 0.20 24.71
CA LEU A 48 -0.70 0.94 25.39
C LEU A 48 -0.24 2.29 26.00
N GLU A 49 1.06 2.52 26.09
CA GLU A 49 1.64 3.80 26.52
C GLU A 49 1.66 4.87 25.41
N THR A 50 1.53 4.50 24.16
CA THR A 50 1.42 5.44 23.03
C THR A 50 -0.04 5.49 22.56
N LYS A 51 -0.85 6.27 23.21
CA LYS A 51 -2.27 6.49 22.89
C LYS A 51 -2.45 6.78 21.39
N GLY A 52 -3.05 5.87 20.65
CA GLY A 52 -3.77 6.19 19.43
C GLY A 52 -3.23 5.67 18.09
N ASP A 53 -2.34 4.69 18.04
CA ASP A 53 -1.94 4.05 16.79
C ASP A 53 -2.82 2.80 16.55
N TYR A 54 -4.08 3.01 16.22
CA TYR A 54 -5.00 1.91 15.88
C TYR A 54 -5.08 1.78 14.36
N ASN A 55 -4.50 0.71 13.82
CA ASN A 55 -4.68 0.34 12.43
C ASN A 55 -5.55 -0.92 12.36
N LEU A 56 -6.60 -0.85 11.56
CA LEU A 56 -7.40 -2.01 11.20
C LEU A 56 -6.74 -2.73 10.02
N TYR A 57 -6.51 -4.02 10.15
CA TYR A 57 -5.88 -4.82 9.08
C TYR A 57 -6.48 -6.21 8.97
N CYS A 58 -6.28 -6.81 7.80
CA CYS A 58 -6.56 -8.21 7.54
C CYS A 58 -5.30 -8.83 6.91
N ASN A 59 -4.66 -9.77 7.61
CA ASN A 59 -3.57 -10.54 7.01
C ASN A 59 -4.14 -11.44 5.90
N LEU A 60 -3.38 -11.54 4.82
CA LEU A 60 -3.69 -12.39 3.69
C LEU A 60 -2.78 -13.62 3.71
N SER A 61 -3.38 -14.80 3.63
CA SER A 61 -2.66 -16.04 3.36
C SER A 61 -2.21 -16.09 1.88
N PRO A 62 -1.30 -16.99 1.50
CA PRO A 62 -0.98 -17.22 0.09
C PRO A 62 -2.22 -17.50 -0.76
N THR A 63 -3.15 -18.32 -0.25
CA THR A 63 -4.43 -18.59 -0.92
C THR A 63 -5.29 -17.34 -1.09
N ASP A 64 -5.26 -16.42 -0.11
CA ASP A 64 -5.97 -15.14 -0.23
C ASP A 64 -5.38 -14.27 -1.33
N VAL A 65 -4.04 -14.23 -1.46
CA VAL A 65 -3.36 -13.48 -2.53
C VAL A 65 -3.70 -14.07 -3.90
N ASP A 66 -3.69 -15.40 -4.03
CA ASP A 66 -4.09 -16.10 -5.25
C ASP A 66 -5.57 -15.84 -5.61
N ASN A 67 -6.46 -15.82 -4.63
CA ASN A 67 -7.88 -15.52 -4.81
C ASN A 67 -8.11 -14.04 -5.18
N MET A 68 -7.31 -13.14 -4.63
CA MET A 68 -7.31 -11.74 -5.05
C MET A 68 -6.93 -11.60 -6.52
N GLY A 69 -6.01 -12.45 -6.99
CA GLY A 69 -5.71 -12.64 -8.41
C GLY A 69 -5.09 -11.43 -9.10
N ILE A 70 -4.30 -10.61 -8.38
CA ILE A 70 -3.56 -9.49 -9.00
C ILE A 70 -2.64 -10.02 -10.11
N GLU A 71 -1.99 -11.15 -9.90
CA GLU A 71 -1.06 -11.76 -10.88
C GLU A 71 -1.75 -12.28 -12.16
N LYS A 72 -3.08 -12.48 -12.10
CA LYS A 72 -3.87 -12.97 -13.24
C LYS A 72 -4.33 -11.87 -14.19
N ILE A 73 -4.06 -10.62 -13.84
CA ILE A 73 -4.43 -9.45 -14.65
C ILE A 73 -3.41 -9.29 -15.77
N SER A 74 -3.87 -9.17 -17.00
CA SER A 74 -3.01 -9.15 -18.20
C SER A 74 -1.93 -8.05 -18.15
N ASN A 75 -2.28 -6.90 -17.61
CA ASN A 75 -1.35 -5.78 -17.50
C ASN A 75 -0.36 -5.90 -16.33
N TYR A 76 -0.51 -6.89 -15.46
CA TYR A 76 0.42 -7.11 -14.34
C TYR A 76 1.84 -7.45 -14.82
N SER A 77 1.99 -7.96 -16.04
CA SER A 77 3.30 -8.22 -16.65
C SER A 77 4.23 -7.01 -16.64
N HIS A 78 3.68 -5.78 -16.65
CA HIS A 78 4.45 -4.54 -16.51
C HIS A 78 5.14 -4.40 -15.14
N ILE A 79 4.63 -5.09 -14.12
CA ILE A 79 5.18 -5.05 -12.76
C ILE A 79 6.04 -6.29 -12.50
N LYS A 80 5.63 -7.42 -13.03
CA LYS A 80 6.19 -8.74 -12.74
C LYS A 80 7.71 -8.82 -12.97
N HIS A 81 8.23 -8.18 -14.02
CA HIS A 81 9.67 -8.20 -14.30
C HIS A 81 10.52 -7.54 -13.19
N HIS A 82 9.94 -6.65 -12.37
CA HIS A 82 10.62 -6.12 -11.18
C HIS A 82 10.65 -7.12 -10.02
N LEU A 83 9.85 -8.19 -10.10
CA LEU A 83 9.62 -9.17 -9.04
C LEU A 83 10.14 -10.58 -9.37
N ASP A 84 10.81 -10.77 -10.52
CA ASP A 84 11.18 -12.11 -11.03
C ASP A 84 11.99 -12.97 -10.04
N ASP A 85 12.84 -12.34 -9.21
CA ASP A 85 13.66 -13.04 -8.21
C ASP A 85 13.11 -12.94 -6.78
N TYR A 86 11.87 -12.50 -6.62
CA TYR A 86 11.28 -12.22 -5.32
C TYR A 86 10.15 -13.19 -4.97
N THR A 87 10.01 -13.46 -3.67
CA THR A 87 8.91 -14.24 -3.11
C THR A 87 8.09 -13.39 -2.15
N ILE A 88 6.78 -13.66 -2.04
CA ILE A 88 5.90 -12.98 -1.09
C ILE A 88 6.27 -13.43 0.32
N THR A 89 6.66 -12.48 1.16
CA THR A 89 6.97 -12.72 2.58
C THR A 89 5.81 -12.35 3.50
N GLN A 90 5.03 -11.33 3.12
CA GLN A 90 3.85 -10.89 3.86
C GLN A 90 2.86 -10.23 2.92
N ALA A 91 1.57 -10.40 3.19
CA ALA A 91 0.51 -9.67 2.51
C ALA A 91 -0.60 -9.29 3.49
N ARG A 92 -1.18 -8.09 3.31
CA ARG A 92 -2.27 -7.60 4.15
C ARG A 92 -3.10 -6.54 3.44
N ILE A 93 -4.34 -6.38 3.91
CA ILE A 93 -5.19 -5.24 3.59
C ILE A 93 -5.24 -4.36 4.83
N ASN A 94 -4.91 -3.09 4.70
CA ASN A 94 -5.11 -2.09 5.74
C ASN A 94 -6.40 -1.33 5.44
N LEU A 95 -7.17 -1.06 6.49
CA LEU A 95 -8.34 -0.20 6.48
C LEU A 95 -8.04 1.00 7.35
N SER A 96 -7.89 2.16 6.74
CA SER A 96 -7.58 3.41 7.44
C SER A 96 -8.85 4.20 7.73
N THR A 97 -8.90 4.75 8.93
CA THR A 97 -9.97 5.63 9.43
C THR A 97 -9.44 7.04 9.66
N ILE A 98 -10.35 7.99 9.91
CA ILE A 98 -9.97 9.37 10.24
C ILE A 98 -9.17 9.50 11.54
N GLN A 99 -9.16 8.46 12.37
CA GLN A 99 -8.47 8.46 13.67
C GLN A 99 -7.08 7.83 13.60
N ASP A 100 -6.68 7.28 12.46
CA ASP A 100 -5.40 6.63 12.30
C ASP A 100 -4.26 7.64 12.48
N LYS A 101 -3.27 7.24 13.28
CA LYS A 101 -2.03 8.00 13.47
C LYS A 101 -0.89 7.18 12.91
N ASN A 102 -0.57 7.43 11.66
CA ASN A 102 0.53 6.72 11.03
C ASN A 102 1.85 7.46 11.27
N ARG A 103 2.88 6.71 11.62
CA ARG A 103 4.25 7.20 11.75
C ARG A 103 5.04 6.82 10.50
N PHE A 104 6.08 7.60 10.22
CA PHE A 104 7.09 7.18 9.26
C PHE A 104 7.76 5.91 9.75
N HIS A 105 7.83 4.93 8.86
CA HIS A 105 8.45 3.62 9.11
C HIS A 105 9.02 3.06 7.82
N CYS A 106 9.89 2.07 7.95
CA CYS A 106 10.33 1.22 6.86
C CYS A 106 9.66 -0.15 7.04
N ASP A 107 9.26 -0.78 5.95
CA ASP A 107 8.66 -2.11 5.99
C ASP A 107 9.69 -3.20 6.34
N THR A 108 10.94 -2.94 6.02
CA THR A 108 12.06 -3.84 6.32
C THR A 108 13.34 -3.05 6.54
N GLY A 109 14.22 -3.59 7.40
CA GLY A 109 15.62 -3.13 7.51
C GLY A 109 16.59 -3.95 6.64
N ALA A 110 16.10 -5.00 5.96
CA ALA A 110 16.95 -5.84 5.11
C ALA A 110 17.11 -5.22 3.73
N GLU A 111 18.30 -5.35 3.18
CA GLU A 111 18.58 -4.94 1.79
C GLU A 111 17.81 -5.83 0.81
N HIS A 112 17.44 -5.25 -0.33
CA HIS A 112 16.81 -5.94 -1.46
C HIS A 112 15.39 -6.49 -1.21
N ASN A 113 14.62 -5.89 -0.31
CA ASN A 113 13.20 -6.20 -0.19
C ASN A 113 12.36 -5.12 -0.90
N LEU A 114 11.26 -5.55 -1.51
CA LEU A 114 10.31 -4.65 -2.16
C LEU A 114 8.96 -4.67 -1.45
N THR A 115 8.31 -3.52 -1.44
CA THR A 115 6.92 -3.39 -1.03
C THR A 115 6.07 -2.94 -2.20
N MET A 116 4.98 -3.66 -2.45
CA MET A 116 3.93 -3.25 -3.36
C MET A 116 2.75 -2.72 -2.56
N LEU A 117 2.33 -1.50 -2.89
CA LEU A 117 1.16 -0.84 -2.32
C LEU A 117 0.13 -0.62 -3.43
N TYR A 118 -1.09 -1.13 -3.25
CA TYR A 118 -2.21 -0.96 -4.18
C TYR A 118 -3.36 -0.20 -3.51
N TYR A 119 -4.00 0.71 -4.25
CA TYR A 119 -5.15 1.52 -3.81
C TYR A 119 -6.47 0.98 -4.40
N PRO A 120 -7.23 0.16 -3.66
CA PRO A 120 -8.38 -0.56 -4.22
C PRO A 120 -9.67 0.24 -4.29
N ASN A 121 -9.85 1.37 -3.56
CA ASN A 121 -11.10 2.12 -3.62
C ASN A 121 -11.45 2.48 -5.07
N MET A 122 -12.75 2.47 -5.38
CA MET A 122 -13.23 2.76 -6.75
C MET A 122 -13.14 4.23 -7.09
N GLU A 123 -13.40 5.10 -6.10
CA GLU A 123 -13.39 6.56 -6.19
C GLU A 123 -12.63 7.16 -5.04
N TRP A 124 -11.93 8.26 -5.29
CA TRP A 124 -11.23 9.02 -4.26
C TRP A 124 -10.95 10.44 -4.74
N GLU A 125 -11.30 11.43 -3.92
CA GLU A 125 -10.95 12.82 -4.18
C GLU A 125 -9.69 13.23 -3.43
N LYS A 126 -8.90 14.13 -4.02
CA LYS A 126 -7.65 14.63 -3.39
C LYS A 126 -7.91 15.33 -2.04
N SER A 127 -9.08 15.94 -1.90
CA SER A 127 -9.54 16.62 -0.68
C SER A 127 -9.84 15.65 0.48
N TRP A 128 -10.02 14.36 0.19
CA TRP A 128 -10.30 13.34 1.22
C TRP A 128 -9.07 12.83 1.96
N GLY A 129 -7.86 13.34 1.64
CA GLY A 129 -6.63 12.90 2.28
C GLY A 129 -6.14 11.56 1.74
N GLY A 130 -5.59 10.72 2.61
CA GLY A 130 -5.20 9.34 2.26
C GLY A 130 -3.91 9.22 1.44
N GLN A 131 -3.11 10.29 1.32
CA GLN A 131 -1.84 10.27 0.59
C GLN A 131 -0.84 9.33 1.28
N THR A 132 0.05 8.74 0.49
CA THR A 132 1.26 8.10 1.01
C THR A 132 2.43 9.06 0.81
N LEU A 133 3.13 9.32 1.92
CA LEU A 133 4.26 10.22 2.00
C LEU A 133 5.55 9.40 2.01
N PHE A 134 6.55 9.83 1.27
CA PHE A 134 7.87 9.20 1.22
C PHE A 134 8.93 10.24 1.58
N THR A 135 9.83 9.90 2.50
CA THR A 135 10.93 10.76 2.92
C THR A 135 12.27 10.15 2.56
N ASN A 136 13.32 10.96 2.70
CA ASN A 136 14.68 10.45 2.70
C ASN A 136 14.93 9.56 3.93
N LEU A 137 16.09 8.87 3.96
CA LEU A 137 16.45 7.93 5.03
C LEU A 137 16.63 8.59 6.40
N THR A 138 16.86 9.91 6.46
CA THR A 138 16.97 10.67 7.71
C THR A 138 15.62 11.13 8.26
N ASN A 139 14.53 10.97 7.49
CA ASN A 139 13.17 11.42 7.82
C ASN A 139 13.00 12.95 7.96
N ASP A 140 13.93 13.73 7.43
CA ASP A 140 13.92 15.19 7.56
C ASP A 140 13.42 15.92 6.31
N THR A 141 13.36 15.22 5.16
CA THR A 141 12.92 15.81 3.90
C THR A 141 11.85 14.96 3.24
N LEU A 142 10.72 15.58 2.92
CA LEU A 142 9.65 14.96 2.13
C LEU A 142 10.06 14.93 0.66
N GLU A 143 10.32 13.74 0.11
CA GLU A 143 10.81 13.54 -1.24
C GLU A 143 9.68 13.35 -2.27
N TRP A 144 8.62 12.68 -1.85
CA TRP A 144 7.47 12.45 -2.72
C TRP A 144 6.18 12.21 -1.98
N VAL A 145 5.08 12.65 -2.60
CA VAL A 145 3.71 12.41 -2.15
C VAL A 145 2.95 11.68 -3.25
N SER A 146 2.48 10.49 -2.95
CA SER A 146 1.50 9.81 -3.79
C SER A 146 0.12 10.18 -3.33
N PHE A 147 -0.62 10.93 -4.14
CA PHE A 147 -2.07 11.03 -3.94
C PHE A 147 -2.70 9.64 -4.02
N TYR A 148 -3.75 9.42 -3.27
CA TYR A 148 -4.55 8.22 -3.41
C TYR A 148 -5.29 8.27 -4.74
N ILE A 149 -4.75 7.59 -5.74
CA ILE A 149 -5.37 7.45 -7.07
C ILE A 149 -5.92 6.04 -7.15
N PRO A 150 -7.26 5.87 -7.24
CA PRO A 150 -7.87 4.55 -7.34
C PRO A 150 -7.26 3.69 -8.46
N GLY A 151 -6.84 2.47 -8.13
CA GLY A 151 -6.20 1.56 -9.06
C GLY A 151 -4.69 1.73 -9.23
N ARG A 152 -4.06 2.72 -8.57
CA ARG A 152 -2.61 2.88 -8.60
C ARG A 152 -1.90 1.78 -7.83
N ILE A 153 -0.80 1.30 -8.40
CA ILE A 153 0.21 0.49 -7.72
C ILE A 153 1.48 1.33 -7.53
N ILE A 154 2.10 1.19 -6.34
CA ILE A 154 3.42 1.70 -6.05
C ILE A 154 4.28 0.51 -5.64
N LEU A 155 5.42 0.31 -6.30
CA LEU A 155 6.41 -0.70 -5.97
C LEU A 155 7.69 0.02 -5.57
N PHE A 156 8.19 -0.24 -4.37
CA PHE A 156 9.32 0.50 -3.84
C PHE A 156 10.22 -0.37 -2.96
N ASP A 157 11.47 0.02 -2.81
CA ASP A 157 12.39 -0.57 -1.85
C ASP A 157 11.82 -0.39 -0.43
N GLY A 158 11.59 -1.50 0.27
CA GLY A 158 10.92 -1.53 1.58
C GLY A 158 11.65 -0.79 2.69
N SER A 159 12.91 -0.38 2.44
CA SER A 159 13.69 0.45 3.36
C SER A 159 13.52 1.96 3.13
N ILE A 160 12.72 2.39 2.14
CA ILE A 160 12.35 3.81 1.98
C ILE A 160 11.32 4.17 3.07
N PRO A 161 11.63 5.16 3.93
CA PRO A 161 10.71 5.58 4.96
C PRO A 161 9.45 6.19 4.36
N HIS A 162 8.30 5.71 4.84
CA HIS A 162 7.01 6.18 4.34
C HIS A 162 5.96 6.21 5.45
N SER A 163 4.91 6.98 5.21
CA SER A 163 3.76 7.11 6.10
C SER A 163 2.49 7.33 5.30
N ILE A 164 1.35 7.03 5.88
CA ILE A 164 0.05 7.24 5.27
C ILE A 164 -0.67 8.37 6.01
N ASN A 165 -1.11 9.39 5.29
CA ASN A 165 -2.06 10.33 5.84
C ASN A 165 -3.43 9.65 5.99
N PRO A 166 -4.11 9.79 7.13
CA PRO A 166 -5.46 9.28 7.29
C PRO A 166 -6.42 9.96 6.32
N PRO A 167 -7.55 9.34 6.00
CA PRO A 167 -8.64 10.03 5.32
C PRO A 167 -9.17 11.17 6.19
N THR A 168 -9.69 12.23 5.56
CA THR A 168 -10.34 13.34 6.26
C THR A 168 -11.79 12.99 6.61
N ILE A 169 -12.42 13.83 7.45
CA ILE A 169 -13.85 13.69 7.79
C ILE A 169 -14.78 13.86 6.57
N HIS A 170 -14.27 14.39 5.47
CA HIS A 170 -15.03 14.58 4.22
C HIS A 170 -15.00 13.32 3.33
N SER A 171 -14.18 12.33 3.67
CA SER A 171 -14.18 11.06 2.95
C SER A 171 -15.47 10.28 3.23
N PRO A 172 -16.23 9.91 2.20
CA PRO A 172 -17.51 9.20 2.38
C PRO A 172 -17.31 7.72 2.77
N THR A 173 -16.09 7.21 2.69
CA THR A 173 -15.76 5.82 2.91
C THR A 173 -14.39 5.64 3.57
N HIS A 174 -14.13 4.43 4.04
CA HIS A 174 -12.82 4.05 4.55
C HIS A 174 -11.79 3.96 3.42
N ARG A 175 -10.54 4.25 3.76
CA ARG A 175 -9.41 4.09 2.86
C ARG A 175 -8.85 2.68 2.99
N PHE A 176 -8.89 1.92 1.91
CA PHE A 176 -8.20 0.64 1.84
C PHE A 176 -6.82 0.78 1.20
N SER A 177 -5.90 -0.05 1.60
CA SER A 177 -4.65 -0.30 0.87
C SER A 177 -4.28 -1.77 0.99
N VAL A 178 -3.89 -2.38 -0.12
CA VAL A 178 -3.29 -3.72 -0.14
C VAL A 178 -1.79 -3.55 -0.13
N VAL A 179 -1.13 -4.19 0.82
CA VAL A 179 0.33 -4.19 0.97
C VAL A 179 0.83 -5.61 0.78
N ILE A 180 1.77 -5.79 -0.13
CA ILE A 180 2.46 -7.06 -0.35
C ILE A 180 3.95 -6.80 -0.24
N GLN A 181 4.61 -7.52 0.66
CA GLN A 181 6.05 -7.44 0.87
C GLN A 181 6.72 -8.63 0.20
N TYR A 182 7.83 -8.36 -0.45
CA TYR A 182 8.62 -9.32 -1.20
C TYR A 182 10.05 -9.35 -0.68
N GLY A 183 10.61 -10.55 -0.56
CA GLY A 183 12.00 -10.78 -0.17
C GLY A 183 12.70 -11.71 -1.16
N LYS A 184 14.03 -11.60 -1.23
CA LYS A 184 14.89 -12.53 -1.97
C LYS A 184 15.33 -13.67 -1.08
#